data_b8fe8eefe786dc6fb74157754ea2f8ef
#
_entry.id   b8fe8eefe786dc6fb74157754ea2f8ef
#
_cell.length_a   1.000
_cell.length_b   1.000
_cell.length_c   1.000
_cell.angle_alpha   90.00
_cell.angle_beta   90.00
_cell.angle_gamma   90.00
#
_symmetry.space_group_name_H-M   'P 1'
#
loop_
_entity.id
_entity.type
_entity.pdbx_description
1 polymer ?
#
loop_
_entity_poly.entity_id
_entity_poly.type
_entity_poly.pdbx_seq_one_letter_code
_entity_poly.pdbx_strand_id
1 'polypeptide(L)'
;MNAQQLKNSILQEAIQGRLVPQDPNDEPASVLLNRIREEKKRLVKEGKLKKKDLEEKPISEDEKPFEIPESWEWVRLKDIVMFIGGYAYDSTSFIPSSNNQVLRLGNVKNDNILLNVNPVFIDDKLALDTEKFRCKENDILITMTGTRKKRDYFFSVLVNSSHQNLYINQRVGCLRSIEENIAKWLVIALKTEVILTDVFQYETGTANQGNLGAENILKTKIPLPPLAEQHRIVAKIEELLPKVEEYGKAQDALNKLNAELPERLKKSILQEAIEGRLVHQDPNDEPASVLLAKIRKEKEQLVKAGKLKKKDLEETPISEDEKPFDLPDSWEWVRHNDLFNISGGSQPPKSVFSLEEKDGYIRLYQIRDYGENPVPVYIPISSASKITQKGDILLARYGGSLGKVFFAEEGAYNVAMAKVEYLFNKQLLNHDYLFFYYKCNLYQDLVRGNNRSAQGGFNKEDLGSLLFPLPPLAEQKRIVAKIEELFAVLDSIKESLEA
;
A
#
# COMPACT_ATOMS: atom_id res chain seq x y z
N MET A 1 -9.62 15.05 -2.45
CA MET A 1 -9.20 14.84 -3.86
C MET A 1 -7.76 14.31 -3.83
N ASN A 2 -7.49 13.17 -4.47
CA ASN A 2 -6.11 12.66 -4.55
C ASN A 2 -5.34 13.26 -5.75
N ALA A 3 -4.02 13.07 -5.78
CA ALA A 3 -3.15 13.63 -6.83
C ALA A 3 -3.57 13.20 -8.25
N GLN A 4 -4.04 11.96 -8.43
CA GLN A 4 -4.51 11.49 -9.74
C GLN A 4 -5.80 12.19 -10.19
N GLN A 5 -6.74 12.40 -9.28
CA GLN A 5 -7.96 13.15 -9.56
C GLN A 5 -7.63 14.62 -9.91
N LEU A 6 -6.68 15.22 -9.19
CA LEU A 6 -6.23 16.59 -9.49
C LEU A 6 -5.55 16.67 -10.86
N LYS A 7 -4.67 15.73 -11.21
CA LYS A 7 -4.07 15.61 -12.55
C LYS A 7 -5.16 15.50 -13.63
N ASN A 8 -6.13 14.62 -13.45
CA ASN A 8 -7.22 14.44 -14.40
C ASN A 8 -8.06 15.71 -14.57
N SER A 9 -8.34 16.43 -13.47
CA SER A 9 -9.06 17.71 -13.52
C SER A 9 -8.29 18.78 -14.30
N ILE A 10 -6.98 18.92 -14.07
CA ILE A 10 -6.12 19.87 -14.82
C ILE A 10 -6.14 19.54 -16.32
N LEU A 11 -6.01 18.26 -16.69
CA LEU A 11 -6.04 17.84 -18.09
C LEU A 11 -7.43 18.09 -18.70
N GLN A 12 -8.50 17.91 -17.95
CA GLN A 12 -9.88 18.18 -18.41
C GLN A 12 -10.10 19.67 -18.65
N GLU A 13 -9.66 20.54 -17.74
CA GLU A 13 -9.70 21.99 -17.94
C GLU A 13 -8.88 22.43 -19.17
N ALA A 14 -7.74 21.77 -19.40
CA ALA A 14 -6.88 22.03 -20.55
C ALA A 14 -7.59 21.76 -21.88
N ILE A 15 -8.22 20.57 -22.04
CA ILE A 15 -8.87 20.21 -23.32
C ILE A 15 -10.19 20.96 -23.57
N GLN A 16 -10.77 21.58 -22.53
CA GLN A 16 -11.98 22.38 -22.64
C GLN A 16 -11.69 23.88 -22.81
N GLY A 17 -10.39 24.26 -22.93
CA GLY A 17 -9.98 25.66 -23.12
C GLY A 17 -10.18 26.56 -21.89
N ARG A 18 -10.19 25.97 -20.68
CA ARG A 18 -10.40 26.69 -19.41
C ARG A 18 -9.17 26.82 -18.54
N LEU A 19 -8.07 26.13 -18.88
CA LEU A 19 -6.85 26.12 -18.07
C LEU A 19 -6.06 27.43 -18.17
N VAL A 20 -6.12 28.12 -19.30
CA VAL A 20 -5.47 29.41 -19.54
C VAL A 20 -6.46 30.39 -20.13
N PRO A 21 -6.24 31.73 -19.97
CA PRO A 21 -7.10 32.73 -20.61
C PRO A 21 -7.05 32.62 -22.14
N GLN A 22 -8.20 32.83 -22.78
CA GLN A 22 -8.31 33.00 -24.22
C GLN A 22 -7.73 34.37 -24.61
N ASP A 23 -6.92 34.42 -25.69
CA ASP A 23 -6.40 35.66 -26.24
C ASP A 23 -7.07 35.92 -27.61
N PRO A 24 -7.85 37.00 -27.77
CA PRO A 24 -8.51 37.32 -29.04
C PRO A 24 -7.55 37.68 -30.18
N ASN A 25 -6.27 37.91 -29.86
CA ASN A 25 -5.24 38.20 -30.88
C ASN A 25 -4.57 36.93 -31.39
N ASP A 26 -4.83 35.78 -30.78
CA ASP A 26 -4.28 34.50 -31.27
C ASP A 26 -4.86 34.18 -32.66
N GLU A 27 -4.00 33.68 -33.54
CA GLU A 27 -4.42 33.18 -34.85
C GLU A 27 -5.36 31.97 -34.63
N PRO A 28 -6.61 31.99 -35.09
CA PRO A 28 -7.57 30.91 -34.81
C PRO A 28 -7.13 29.56 -35.38
N ALA A 29 -7.55 28.48 -34.77
CA ALA A 29 -7.18 27.11 -35.14
C ALA A 29 -7.54 26.76 -36.59
N SER A 30 -8.55 27.40 -37.17
CA SER A 30 -8.92 27.26 -38.59
C SER A 30 -7.79 27.62 -39.55
N VAL A 31 -6.95 28.62 -39.22
CA VAL A 31 -5.78 29.00 -40.01
C VAL A 31 -4.68 27.97 -39.88
N LEU A 32 -4.42 27.47 -38.69
CA LEU A 32 -3.50 26.35 -38.45
C LEU A 32 -3.94 25.10 -39.23
N LEU A 33 -5.23 24.77 -39.21
CA LEU A 33 -5.78 23.62 -39.96
C LEU A 33 -5.59 23.81 -41.48
N ASN A 34 -5.75 25.01 -41.99
CA ASN A 34 -5.48 25.27 -43.43
C ASN A 34 -4.00 25.04 -43.78
N ARG A 35 -3.05 25.43 -42.92
CA ARG A 35 -1.62 25.12 -43.13
C ARG A 35 -1.38 23.60 -43.15
N ILE A 36 -1.99 22.88 -42.23
CA ILE A 36 -1.90 21.42 -42.19
C ILE A 36 -2.46 20.78 -43.46
N ARG A 37 -3.57 21.28 -44.00
CA ARG A 37 -4.16 20.83 -45.25
C ARG A 37 -3.24 21.04 -46.47
N GLU A 38 -2.59 22.20 -46.57
CA GLU A 38 -1.60 22.49 -47.60
C GLU A 38 -0.38 21.55 -47.53
N GLU A 39 0.11 21.32 -46.33
CA GLU A 39 1.22 20.39 -46.09
C GLU A 39 0.83 18.94 -46.47
N LYS A 40 -0.38 18.51 -46.13
CA LYS A 40 -0.91 17.19 -46.57
C LYS A 40 -0.92 17.08 -48.10
N LYS A 41 -1.37 18.12 -48.80
CA LYS A 41 -1.35 18.13 -50.29
C LYS A 41 0.08 18.01 -50.83
N ARG A 42 1.06 18.66 -50.17
CA ARG A 42 2.48 18.53 -50.52
C ARG A 42 2.97 17.09 -50.33
N LEU A 43 2.67 16.49 -49.15
CA LEU A 43 3.07 15.11 -48.83
C LEU A 43 2.45 14.07 -49.79
N VAL A 44 1.24 14.32 -50.28
CA VAL A 44 0.62 13.47 -51.34
C VAL A 44 1.36 13.58 -52.67
N LYS A 45 1.78 14.81 -53.08
CA LYS A 45 2.58 15.02 -54.27
C LYS A 45 3.95 14.35 -54.17
N GLU A 46 4.54 14.29 -52.97
CA GLU A 46 5.80 13.61 -52.68
C GLU A 46 5.65 12.07 -52.54
N GLY A 47 4.43 11.52 -52.66
CA GLY A 47 4.15 10.10 -52.50
C GLY A 47 4.23 9.58 -51.05
N LYS A 48 4.33 10.45 -50.04
CA LYS A 48 4.39 10.09 -48.62
C LYS A 48 3.00 9.83 -47.99
N LEU A 49 1.96 10.43 -48.60
CA LEU A 49 0.55 10.20 -48.28
C LEU A 49 -0.24 9.79 -49.52
N LYS A 50 -1.37 9.13 -49.33
CA LYS A 50 -2.27 8.72 -50.41
C LYS A 50 -3.33 9.78 -50.66
N LYS A 51 -3.89 9.85 -51.87
CA LYS A 51 -4.98 10.79 -52.21
C LYS A 51 -6.19 10.67 -51.28
N LYS A 52 -6.54 9.45 -50.84
CA LYS A 52 -7.62 9.19 -49.88
C LYS A 52 -7.39 9.85 -48.51
N ASP A 53 -6.14 10.14 -48.16
CA ASP A 53 -5.80 10.76 -46.86
C ASP A 53 -6.12 12.28 -46.83
N LEU A 54 -6.48 12.85 -48.01
CA LEU A 54 -6.99 14.22 -48.14
C LEU A 54 -8.51 14.33 -47.86
N GLU A 55 -9.23 13.20 -47.81
CA GLU A 55 -10.68 13.20 -47.59
C GLU A 55 -10.98 13.53 -46.13
N GLU A 56 -11.53 14.69 -45.90
CA GLU A 56 -12.04 15.12 -44.60
C GLU A 56 -13.55 14.85 -44.50
N LYS A 57 -14.00 14.37 -43.35
CA LYS A 57 -15.42 14.23 -43.06
C LYS A 57 -15.76 15.24 -41.97
N PRO A 58 -16.72 16.14 -42.17
CA PRO A 58 -17.16 17.07 -41.14
C PRO A 58 -17.54 16.30 -39.83
N ILE A 59 -17.29 16.91 -38.70
CA ILE A 59 -17.72 16.42 -37.39
C ILE A 59 -19.08 17.09 -37.11
N SER A 60 -20.15 16.30 -36.97
CA SER A 60 -21.48 16.81 -36.65
C SER A 60 -21.59 17.19 -35.17
N GLU A 61 -22.58 18.02 -34.82
CA GLU A 61 -22.74 18.50 -33.44
C GLU A 61 -22.93 17.37 -32.42
N ASP A 62 -23.64 16.32 -32.81
CA ASP A 62 -23.88 15.13 -31.97
C ASP A 62 -22.62 14.26 -31.78
N GLU A 63 -21.58 14.43 -32.60
CA GLU A 63 -20.29 13.78 -32.46
C GLU A 63 -19.34 14.51 -31.51
N LYS A 64 -19.60 15.78 -31.17
CA LYS A 64 -18.74 16.62 -30.30
C LYS A 64 -18.96 16.25 -28.83
N PRO A 65 -17.90 15.85 -28.09
CA PRO A 65 -18.06 15.42 -26.70
C PRO A 65 -18.43 16.56 -25.72
N PHE A 66 -18.04 17.78 -26.06
CA PHE A 66 -18.30 19.00 -25.25
C PHE A 66 -18.10 20.27 -26.11
N GLU A 67 -18.53 21.40 -25.59
CA GLU A 67 -18.32 22.72 -26.20
C GLU A 67 -16.87 23.18 -26.04
N ILE A 68 -16.30 23.78 -27.09
CA ILE A 68 -14.95 24.35 -27.12
C ILE A 68 -15.03 25.87 -27.43
N PRO A 69 -13.98 26.67 -27.10
CA PRO A 69 -13.91 28.07 -27.47
C PRO A 69 -14.08 28.29 -28.98
N GLU A 70 -14.65 29.43 -29.37
CA GLU A 70 -14.91 29.77 -30.80
C GLU A 70 -13.63 29.80 -31.67
N SER A 71 -12.46 30.08 -31.07
CA SER A 71 -11.17 30.08 -31.74
C SER A 71 -10.61 28.70 -32.01
N TRP A 72 -11.22 27.64 -31.45
CA TRP A 72 -10.78 26.24 -31.56
C TRP A 72 -11.54 25.51 -32.65
N GLU A 73 -10.98 24.38 -33.12
CA GLU A 73 -11.62 23.49 -34.09
C GLU A 73 -11.68 22.06 -33.58
N TRP A 74 -12.80 21.35 -33.81
CA TRP A 74 -12.84 19.91 -33.70
C TRP A 74 -12.27 19.26 -34.94
N VAL A 75 -11.23 18.40 -34.79
CA VAL A 75 -10.59 17.67 -35.91
C VAL A 75 -10.53 16.19 -35.63
N ARG A 76 -10.50 15.35 -36.68
CA ARG A 76 -10.17 13.94 -36.50
C ARG A 76 -8.65 13.80 -36.48
N LEU A 77 -8.15 12.84 -35.70
CA LEU A 77 -6.72 12.61 -35.58
C LEU A 77 -6.06 12.37 -36.94
N LYS A 78 -6.75 11.63 -37.86
CA LYS A 78 -6.28 11.44 -39.26
C LYS A 78 -6.02 12.73 -40.03
N ASP A 79 -6.63 13.82 -39.65
CA ASP A 79 -6.55 15.09 -40.37
C ASP A 79 -5.27 15.86 -40.03
N ILE A 80 -4.65 15.55 -38.88
CA ILE A 80 -3.51 16.29 -38.33
C ILE A 80 -2.26 15.43 -38.09
N VAL A 81 -2.34 14.08 -38.26
CA VAL A 81 -1.18 13.18 -38.10
C VAL A 81 -1.04 12.19 -39.24
N MET A 82 0.16 11.69 -39.43
CA MET A 82 0.45 10.45 -40.17
C MET A 82 0.58 9.31 -39.18
N PHE A 83 -0.11 8.19 -39.45
CA PHE A 83 0.02 6.96 -38.67
C PHE A 83 1.07 6.04 -39.27
N ILE A 84 2.05 5.62 -38.44
CA ILE A 84 3.06 4.65 -38.79
C ILE A 84 2.88 3.43 -37.88
N GLY A 85 2.42 2.31 -38.42
CA GLY A 85 2.36 1.06 -37.68
C GLY A 85 3.75 0.45 -37.55
N GLY A 86 4.03 -0.21 -36.41
CA GLY A 86 5.33 -0.83 -36.20
C GLY A 86 5.57 -2.07 -37.05
N TYR A 87 6.83 -2.47 -37.17
CA TYR A 87 7.26 -3.62 -37.94
C TYR A 87 7.17 -4.92 -37.12
N ALA A 88 6.81 -6.04 -37.79
CA ALA A 88 6.77 -7.36 -37.15
C ALA A 88 8.16 -8.00 -37.18
N TYR A 89 9.04 -7.56 -36.27
CA TYR A 89 10.38 -8.16 -36.18
C TYR A 89 10.28 -9.62 -35.72
N ASP A 90 11.02 -10.49 -36.41
CA ASP A 90 11.19 -11.88 -35.96
C ASP A 90 12.07 -11.92 -34.71
N SER A 91 11.70 -12.72 -33.73
CA SER A 91 12.47 -12.85 -32.48
C SER A 91 13.88 -13.40 -32.70
N THR A 92 14.12 -14.16 -33.80
CA THR A 92 15.43 -14.67 -34.18
C THR A 92 16.36 -13.60 -34.72
N SER A 93 15.85 -12.45 -35.14
CA SER A 93 16.62 -11.30 -35.61
C SER A 93 17.13 -10.39 -34.47
N PHE A 94 16.73 -10.65 -33.27
CA PHE A 94 17.18 -9.85 -32.13
C PHE A 94 18.59 -10.24 -31.68
N ILE A 95 19.44 -9.25 -31.45
CA ILE A 95 20.80 -9.40 -30.96
C ILE A 95 20.95 -8.79 -29.54
N PRO A 96 21.94 -9.21 -28.75
CA PRO A 96 22.09 -8.76 -27.37
C PRO A 96 22.33 -7.26 -27.20
N SER A 97 23.03 -6.63 -28.16
CA SER A 97 23.33 -5.19 -28.14
C SER A 97 23.63 -4.63 -29.52
N SER A 98 23.18 -3.43 -29.78
CA SER A 98 23.58 -2.55 -30.89
C SER A 98 23.15 -1.11 -30.56
N ASN A 99 23.36 -0.19 -31.49
CA ASN A 99 22.83 1.17 -31.38
C ASN A 99 21.35 1.26 -31.77
N ASN A 100 20.74 0.19 -32.31
CA ASN A 100 19.40 0.19 -32.88
C ASN A 100 18.45 -0.61 -31.96
N GLN A 101 17.70 0.07 -31.11
CA GLN A 101 16.79 -0.59 -30.15
C GLN A 101 15.37 -0.67 -30.70
N VAL A 102 14.74 -1.84 -30.53
CA VAL A 102 13.33 -2.03 -30.88
C VAL A 102 12.44 -1.86 -29.66
N LEU A 103 11.53 -0.89 -29.72
CA LEU A 103 10.53 -0.65 -28.70
C LEU A 103 9.36 -1.62 -28.86
N ARG A 104 9.09 -2.35 -27.79
CA ARG A 104 7.94 -3.26 -27.66
C ARG A 104 6.89 -2.66 -26.73
N LEU A 105 5.73 -3.30 -26.66
CA LEU A 105 4.60 -2.86 -25.82
C LEU A 105 5.00 -2.48 -24.38
N GLY A 106 5.88 -3.26 -23.76
CA GLY A 106 6.34 -3.03 -22.38
C GLY A 106 7.22 -1.80 -22.21
N ASN A 107 7.81 -1.29 -23.29
CA ASN A 107 8.72 -0.15 -23.24
C ASN A 107 8.00 1.20 -23.30
N VAL A 108 6.74 1.25 -23.74
CA VAL A 108 5.96 2.48 -23.89
C VAL A 108 4.97 2.60 -22.73
N LYS A 109 5.07 3.68 -21.96
CA LYS A 109 4.15 4.05 -20.89
C LYS A 109 3.74 5.52 -21.04
N ASN A 110 2.71 5.95 -20.33
CA ASN A 110 2.39 7.37 -20.27
C ASN A 110 3.62 8.13 -19.75
N ASP A 111 4.02 9.16 -20.49
CA ASP A 111 5.12 10.09 -20.17
C ASP A 111 6.53 9.45 -20.16
N ASN A 112 6.70 8.12 -20.38
CA ASN A 112 7.98 7.45 -20.27
C ASN A 112 8.24 6.40 -21.36
N ILE A 113 9.46 6.40 -21.90
CA ILE A 113 10.02 5.29 -22.71
C ILE A 113 11.00 4.52 -21.84
N LEU A 114 10.66 3.28 -21.51
CA LEU A 114 11.45 2.43 -20.60
C LEU A 114 12.49 1.62 -21.39
N LEU A 115 13.62 2.25 -21.73
CA LEU A 115 14.66 1.66 -22.57
C LEU A 115 15.33 0.42 -21.96
N ASN A 116 15.42 0.37 -20.63
CA ASN A 116 16.10 -0.70 -19.90
C ASN A 116 15.21 -1.89 -19.55
N VAL A 117 13.91 -1.87 -19.90
CA VAL A 117 12.98 -2.96 -19.61
C VAL A 117 13.01 -3.99 -20.74
N ASN A 118 13.62 -5.14 -20.50
CA ASN A 118 13.77 -6.23 -21.46
C ASN A 118 14.21 -5.73 -22.87
N PRO A 119 15.33 -5.00 -22.98
CA PRO A 119 15.74 -4.38 -24.22
C PRO A 119 16.03 -5.44 -25.29
N VAL A 120 15.68 -5.14 -26.53
CA VAL A 120 16.03 -5.94 -27.72
C VAL A 120 16.56 -5.02 -28.80
N PHE A 121 17.54 -5.51 -29.56
CA PHE A 121 18.27 -4.73 -30.55
C PHE A 121 18.27 -5.45 -31.89
N ILE A 122 18.49 -4.69 -32.97
CA ILE A 122 18.65 -5.19 -34.34
C ILE A 122 19.99 -4.72 -34.92
N ASP A 123 20.51 -5.44 -35.89
CA ASP A 123 21.74 -5.06 -36.57
C ASP A 123 21.52 -3.86 -37.52
N ASP A 124 22.62 -3.27 -38.00
CA ASP A 124 22.58 -2.08 -38.85
C ASP A 124 21.90 -2.36 -40.21
N LYS A 125 22.00 -3.57 -40.71
CA LYS A 125 21.36 -3.97 -41.98
C LYS A 125 19.84 -3.97 -41.83
N LEU A 126 19.33 -4.66 -40.83
CA LEU A 126 17.88 -4.71 -40.58
C LEU A 126 17.35 -3.34 -40.18
N ALA A 127 18.13 -2.53 -39.45
CA ALA A 127 17.80 -1.15 -39.14
C ALA A 127 17.62 -0.30 -40.41
N LEU A 128 18.52 -0.43 -41.39
CA LEU A 128 18.42 0.25 -42.67
C LEU A 128 17.21 -0.24 -43.49
N ASP A 129 16.98 -1.55 -43.57
CA ASP A 129 15.83 -2.15 -44.27
C ASP A 129 14.49 -1.72 -43.66
N THR A 130 14.49 -1.37 -42.38
CA THR A 130 13.29 -0.96 -41.63
C THR A 130 13.30 0.52 -41.22
N GLU A 131 14.09 1.37 -41.85
CA GLU A 131 14.27 2.80 -41.54
C GLU A 131 12.94 3.59 -41.44
N LYS A 132 11.93 3.21 -42.25
CA LYS A 132 10.59 3.85 -42.18
C LYS A 132 9.88 3.70 -40.84
N PHE A 133 10.30 2.73 -39.97
CA PHE A 133 9.74 2.48 -38.65
C PHE A 133 10.58 3.08 -37.53
N ARG A 134 11.61 3.82 -37.91
CA ARG A 134 12.45 4.57 -36.96
C ARG A 134 11.70 5.77 -36.40
N CYS A 135 11.75 5.93 -35.08
CA CYS A 135 11.19 7.08 -34.40
C CYS A 135 11.99 8.35 -34.70
N LYS A 136 11.28 9.44 -34.82
CA LYS A 136 11.84 10.79 -34.94
C LYS A 136 11.47 11.61 -33.72
N GLU A 137 12.22 12.67 -33.48
CA GLU A 137 11.84 13.65 -32.48
C GLU A 137 10.42 14.19 -32.76
N ASN A 138 9.65 14.45 -31.73
CA ASN A 138 8.24 14.86 -31.76
C ASN A 138 7.26 13.79 -32.28
N ASP A 139 7.70 12.56 -32.55
CA ASP A 139 6.77 11.44 -32.75
C ASP A 139 6.05 11.11 -31.44
N ILE A 140 4.77 10.77 -31.52
CA ILE A 140 3.99 10.28 -30.38
C ILE A 140 3.84 8.77 -30.53
N LEU A 141 4.44 8.01 -29.62
CA LEU A 141 4.28 6.57 -29.56
C LEU A 141 3.05 6.19 -28.77
N ILE A 142 2.28 5.24 -29.27
CA ILE A 142 1.09 4.72 -28.61
C ILE A 142 1.11 3.19 -28.54
N THR A 143 0.61 2.63 -27.44
CA THR A 143 0.42 1.17 -27.34
C THR A 143 -0.95 0.79 -27.86
N MET A 144 -1.00 -0.24 -28.73
CA MET A 144 -2.22 -0.60 -29.47
C MET A 144 -2.97 -1.80 -28.88
N THR A 145 -2.36 -2.54 -27.98
CA THR A 145 -2.94 -3.76 -27.38
C THR A 145 -2.67 -3.85 -25.89
N GLY A 146 -3.55 -4.50 -25.15
CA GLY A 146 -3.40 -4.74 -23.70
C GLY A 146 -4.55 -5.53 -23.12
N THR A 147 -4.77 -5.42 -21.82
CA THR A 147 -5.83 -6.14 -21.11
C THR A 147 -7.15 -5.36 -21.18
N ARG A 148 -8.15 -5.91 -21.85
CA ARG A 148 -9.42 -5.24 -22.11
C ARG A 148 -10.09 -4.69 -20.83
N LYS A 149 -10.23 -5.50 -19.80
CA LYS A 149 -10.88 -5.08 -18.55
C LYS A 149 -10.14 -3.97 -17.79
N LYS A 150 -8.79 -3.99 -17.87
CA LYS A 150 -7.93 -3.01 -17.17
C LYS A 150 -7.71 -1.75 -17.98
N ARG A 151 -7.93 -1.78 -19.31
CA ARG A 151 -7.57 -0.69 -20.23
C ARG A 151 -6.15 -0.20 -20.01
N ASP A 152 -5.20 -1.14 -19.79
CA ASP A 152 -3.79 -0.88 -19.52
C ASP A 152 -2.96 -0.72 -20.82
N TYR A 153 -3.52 -0.07 -21.79
CA TYR A 153 -2.93 0.24 -23.09
C TYR A 153 -3.49 1.55 -23.65
N PHE A 154 -3.12 1.91 -24.85
CA PHE A 154 -3.23 3.25 -25.40
C PHE A 154 -2.40 4.28 -24.61
N PHE A 155 -1.33 3.81 -23.95
CA PHE A 155 -0.35 4.72 -23.37
C PHE A 155 0.28 5.56 -24.47
N SER A 156 0.49 6.85 -24.20
CA SER A 156 1.06 7.79 -25.15
C SER A 156 2.26 8.52 -24.59
N VAL A 157 3.34 8.62 -25.37
CA VAL A 157 4.58 9.29 -24.98
C VAL A 157 5.21 9.99 -26.18
N LEU A 158 5.79 11.17 -25.91
CA LEU A 158 6.52 11.95 -26.92
C LEU A 158 7.97 11.47 -27.00
N VAL A 159 8.46 11.28 -28.22
CA VAL A 159 9.87 11.01 -28.49
C VAL A 159 10.61 12.35 -28.44
N ASN A 160 11.64 12.46 -27.63
CA ASN A 160 12.49 13.65 -27.49
C ASN A 160 13.88 13.42 -28.10
N SER A 161 14.71 14.45 -28.17
CA SER A 161 16.05 14.43 -28.77
C SER A 161 17.04 13.44 -28.14
N SER A 162 16.80 12.99 -26.91
CA SER A 162 17.62 11.96 -26.25
C SER A 162 17.32 10.54 -26.74
N HIS A 163 16.18 10.33 -27.40
CA HIS A 163 15.71 9.04 -27.89
C HIS A 163 16.19 8.80 -29.32
N GLN A 164 17.42 8.32 -29.47
CA GLN A 164 18.01 8.07 -30.79
C GLN A 164 17.96 6.61 -31.18
N ASN A 165 17.85 6.33 -32.50
CA ASN A 165 17.88 4.99 -33.07
C ASN A 165 16.87 4.01 -32.47
N LEU A 166 15.66 4.48 -32.22
CA LEU A 166 14.55 3.68 -31.74
C LEU A 166 13.65 3.25 -32.90
N TYR A 167 13.27 2.00 -32.91
CA TYR A 167 12.39 1.37 -33.91
C TYR A 167 11.16 0.81 -33.22
N ILE A 168 9.99 0.85 -33.86
CA ILE A 168 8.74 0.40 -33.26
C ILE A 168 8.33 -1.00 -33.73
N ASN A 169 7.99 -1.86 -32.75
CA ASN A 169 7.41 -3.17 -33.00
C ASN A 169 5.91 -3.08 -33.35
N GLN A 170 5.37 -4.05 -34.02
CA GLN A 170 3.99 -4.14 -34.56
C GLN A 170 2.86 -3.81 -33.57
N ARG A 171 3.11 -3.84 -32.24
CA ARG A 171 2.12 -3.50 -31.19
C ARG A 171 2.25 -2.06 -30.68
N VAL A 172 3.17 -1.32 -31.26
CA VAL A 172 3.38 0.10 -31.00
C VAL A 172 3.06 0.86 -32.27
N GLY A 173 2.17 1.83 -32.17
CA GLY A 173 1.89 2.79 -33.25
C GLY A 173 2.66 4.08 -33.03
N CYS A 174 2.95 4.79 -34.10
CA CYS A 174 3.53 6.13 -34.07
C CYS A 174 2.56 7.11 -34.76
N LEU A 175 2.22 8.16 -34.06
CA LEU A 175 1.50 9.32 -34.58
C LEU A 175 2.52 10.43 -34.84
N ARG A 176 2.82 10.69 -36.09
CA ARG A 176 3.70 11.77 -36.52
C ARG A 176 2.86 12.97 -36.92
N SER A 177 2.98 14.06 -36.19
CA SER A 177 2.24 15.29 -36.47
C SER A 177 2.65 15.85 -37.83
N ILE A 178 1.69 16.33 -38.61
CA ILE A 178 1.93 16.99 -39.91
C ILE A 178 2.53 18.36 -39.66
N GLU A 179 2.07 19.07 -38.65
CA GLU A 179 2.69 20.28 -38.09
C GLU A 179 3.37 19.89 -36.77
N GLU A 180 4.70 19.93 -36.72
CA GLU A 180 5.48 19.41 -35.57
C GLU A 180 5.14 20.11 -34.25
N ASN A 181 4.82 21.38 -34.28
CA ASN A 181 4.56 22.19 -33.10
C ASN A 181 3.32 21.76 -32.29
N ILE A 182 2.41 20.96 -32.89
CA ILE A 182 1.21 20.46 -32.18
C ILE A 182 1.46 19.18 -31.39
N ALA A 183 2.61 18.54 -31.51
CA ALA A 183 2.87 17.20 -30.91
C ALA A 183 2.76 17.20 -29.39
N LYS A 184 3.25 18.24 -28.71
CA LYS A 184 3.15 18.38 -27.25
C LYS A 184 1.69 18.50 -26.78
N TRP A 185 0.87 19.25 -27.51
CA TRP A 185 -0.55 19.34 -27.23
C TRP A 185 -1.25 18.00 -27.46
N LEU A 186 -0.98 17.35 -28.57
CA LEU A 186 -1.60 16.07 -28.90
C LEU A 186 -1.32 15.00 -27.87
N VAL A 187 -0.09 14.85 -27.39
CA VAL A 187 0.23 13.84 -26.38
C VAL A 187 -0.48 14.10 -25.05
N ILE A 188 -0.78 15.35 -24.72
CA ILE A 188 -1.59 15.73 -23.56
C ILE A 188 -3.05 15.35 -23.79
N ALA A 189 -3.62 15.78 -24.92
CA ALA A 189 -5.02 15.50 -25.27
C ALA A 189 -5.32 13.98 -25.27
N LEU A 190 -4.44 13.17 -25.83
CA LEU A 190 -4.58 11.72 -25.91
C LEU A 190 -4.63 11.01 -24.53
N LYS A 191 -4.22 11.68 -23.45
CA LYS A 191 -4.25 11.12 -22.07
C LYS A 191 -5.50 11.50 -21.29
N THR A 192 -6.35 12.34 -21.83
CA THR A 192 -7.56 12.80 -21.16
C THR A 192 -8.65 11.75 -21.20
N GLU A 193 -9.45 11.66 -20.14
CA GLU A 193 -10.48 10.63 -20.00
C GLU A 193 -11.53 10.70 -21.12
N VAL A 194 -11.88 11.89 -21.57
CA VAL A 194 -12.83 12.08 -22.67
C VAL A 194 -12.30 11.50 -23.96
N ILE A 195 -11.05 11.78 -24.32
CA ILE A 195 -10.43 11.24 -25.54
C ILE A 195 -10.22 9.72 -25.43
N LEU A 196 -9.80 9.24 -24.26
CA LEU A 196 -9.70 7.80 -24.02
C LEU A 196 -11.06 7.10 -24.18
N THR A 197 -12.14 7.72 -23.70
CA THR A 197 -13.50 7.19 -23.87
C THR A 197 -13.88 7.13 -25.35
N ASP A 198 -13.58 8.18 -26.15
CA ASP A 198 -13.83 8.17 -27.60
C ASP A 198 -13.01 7.08 -28.34
N VAL A 199 -11.75 6.88 -27.96
CA VAL A 199 -10.90 5.83 -28.54
C VAL A 199 -11.40 4.42 -28.21
N PHE A 200 -11.70 4.18 -26.93
CA PHE A 200 -12.05 2.83 -26.46
C PHE A 200 -13.45 2.36 -26.90
N GLN A 201 -14.33 3.22 -27.38
CA GLN A 201 -15.59 2.79 -28.00
C GLN A 201 -15.35 1.92 -29.26
N TYR A 202 -14.21 2.06 -29.91
CA TYR A 202 -13.81 1.30 -31.08
C TYR A 202 -12.93 0.09 -30.76
N GLU A 203 -12.81 -0.27 -29.47
CA GLU A 203 -12.03 -1.41 -29.02
C GLU A 203 -12.55 -2.72 -29.60
N THR A 204 -11.63 -3.50 -30.16
CA THR A 204 -11.88 -4.87 -30.66
C THR A 204 -11.08 -5.88 -29.83
N GLY A 205 -11.23 -7.16 -30.10
CA GLY A 205 -10.44 -8.22 -29.46
C GLY A 205 -11.29 -9.24 -28.71
N THR A 206 -10.64 -10.05 -27.87
CA THR A 206 -11.26 -11.10 -27.06
C THR A 206 -11.68 -10.58 -25.68
N ALA A 207 -12.29 -11.45 -24.85
CA ALA A 207 -12.69 -11.10 -23.49
C ALA A 207 -11.51 -10.60 -22.61
N ASN A 208 -10.29 -11.10 -22.86
CA ASN A 208 -9.09 -10.80 -22.07
C ASN A 208 -8.07 -9.87 -22.78
N GLN A 209 -8.16 -9.72 -24.09
CA GLN A 209 -7.21 -8.93 -24.87
C GLN A 209 -7.95 -7.87 -25.68
N GLY A 210 -7.71 -6.60 -25.38
CA GLY A 210 -8.17 -5.46 -26.14
C GLY A 210 -7.18 -5.10 -27.25
N ASN A 211 -7.70 -4.58 -28.36
CA ASN A 211 -6.92 -4.12 -29.51
C ASN A 211 -7.57 -2.88 -30.13
N LEU A 212 -6.75 -1.89 -30.46
CA LEU A 212 -7.14 -0.69 -31.19
C LEU A 212 -6.44 -0.66 -32.53
N GLY A 213 -7.20 -0.84 -33.61
CA GLY A 213 -6.70 -0.77 -34.98
C GLY A 213 -6.40 0.68 -35.39
N ALA A 214 -5.42 0.87 -36.28
CA ALA A 214 -5.00 2.18 -36.78
C ALA A 214 -6.15 3.03 -37.33
N GLU A 215 -7.05 2.44 -38.10
CA GLU A 215 -8.20 3.15 -38.70
C GLU A 215 -9.17 3.67 -37.60
N ASN A 216 -9.31 2.95 -36.51
CA ASN A 216 -10.16 3.35 -35.40
C ASN A 216 -9.51 4.47 -34.57
N ILE A 217 -8.21 4.37 -34.30
CA ILE A 217 -7.43 5.41 -33.64
C ILE A 217 -7.52 6.73 -34.44
N LEU A 218 -7.39 6.66 -35.74
CA LEU A 218 -7.43 7.83 -36.62
C LEU A 218 -8.82 8.52 -36.72
N LYS A 219 -9.89 7.85 -36.30
CA LYS A 219 -11.24 8.45 -36.21
C LYS A 219 -11.44 9.31 -34.95
N THR A 220 -10.56 9.18 -33.97
CA THR A 220 -10.65 9.92 -32.70
C THR A 220 -10.74 11.41 -32.94
N LYS A 221 -11.67 12.06 -32.23
CA LYS A 221 -11.89 13.50 -32.30
C LYS A 221 -11.02 14.20 -31.28
N ILE A 222 -10.31 15.22 -31.73
CA ILE A 222 -9.36 16.01 -30.92
C ILE A 222 -9.76 17.48 -31.01
N PRO A 223 -9.86 18.22 -29.89
CA PRO A 223 -10.01 19.66 -29.92
C PRO A 223 -8.65 20.30 -30.24
N LEU A 224 -8.61 21.16 -31.24
CA LEU A 224 -7.39 21.81 -31.72
C LEU A 224 -7.45 23.30 -31.33
N PRO A 225 -6.65 23.76 -30.36
CA PRO A 225 -6.51 25.18 -30.02
C PRO A 225 -5.70 25.96 -31.07
N PRO A 226 -5.76 27.29 -31.06
CA PRO A 226 -4.74 28.15 -31.64
C PRO A 226 -3.34 27.75 -31.20
N LEU A 227 -2.35 27.82 -32.11
CA LEU A 227 -0.99 27.30 -31.80
C LEU A 227 -0.35 28.02 -30.60
N ALA A 228 -0.53 29.36 -30.50
CA ALA A 228 -0.03 30.13 -29.36
C ALA A 228 -0.67 29.67 -28.02
N GLU A 229 -1.97 29.36 -28.04
CA GLU A 229 -2.68 28.85 -26.88
C GLU A 229 -2.22 27.44 -26.51
N GLN A 230 -1.96 26.55 -27.48
CA GLN A 230 -1.36 25.25 -27.22
C GLN A 230 -0.07 25.37 -26.41
N HIS A 231 0.80 26.29 -26.78
CA HIS A 231 2.06 26.57 -26.05
C HIS A 231 1.81 27.05 -24.62
N ARG A 232 0.82 27.94 -24.40
CA ARG A 232 0.45 28.41 -23.06
C ARG A 232 -0.11 27.28 -22.20
N ILE A 233 -0.98 26.44 -22.77
CA ILE A 233 -1.55 25.28 -22.09
C ILE A 233 -0.45 24.30 -21.70
N VAL A 234 0.44 23.93 -22.64
CA VAL A 234 1.57 23.03 -22.40
C VAL A 234 2.45 23.56 -21.27
N ALA A 235 2.86 24.84 -21.35
CA ALA A 235 3.69 25.46 -20.32
C ALA A 235 3.00 25.47 -18.95
N LYS A 236 1.67 25.71 -18.90
CA LYS A 236 0.92 25.68 -17.66
C LYS A 236 0.83 24.27 -17.07
N ILE A 237 0.66 23.25 -17.89
CA ILE A 237 0.67 21.86 -17.45
C ILE A 237 2.07 21.46 -16.94
N GLU A 238 3.13 21.82 -17.67
CA GLU A 238 4.52 21.58 -17.24
C GLU A 238 4.86 22.28 -15.91
N GLU A 239 4.22 23.43 -15.60
CA GLU A 239 4.32 24.12 -14.30
C GLU A 239 3.55 23.37 -13.19
N LEU A 240 2.33 22.87 -13.50
CA LEU A 240 1.42 22.33 -12.49
C LEU A 240 1.70 20.88 -12.14
N LEU A 241 2.09 20.03 -13.11
CA LEU A 241 2.28 18.60 -12.85
C LEU A 241 3.31 18.28 -11.75
N PRO A 242 4.48 18.96 -11.67
CA PRO A 242 5.42 18.74 -10.57
C PRO A 242 4.82 19.04 -9.20
N LYS A 243 3.97 20.10 -9.10
CA LYS A 243 3.27 20.47 -7.85
C LYS A 243 2.24 19.41 -7.46
N VAL A 244 1.55 18.80 -8.44
CA VAL A 244 0.62 17.69 -8.21
C VAL A 244 1.36 16.44 -7.73
N GLU A 245 2.54 16.16 -8.26
CA GLU A 245 3.38 15.04 -7.78
C GLU A 245 3.88 15.27 -6.35
N GLU A 246 4.31 16.48 -6.03
CA GLU A 246 4.71 16.86 -4.66
C GLU A 246 3.53 16.72 -3.69
N TYR A 247 2.37 17.23 -4.06
CA TYR A 247 1.12 17.04 -3.30
C TYR A 247 0.81 15.55 -3.07
N GLY A 248 0.95 14.71 -4.11
CA GLY A 248 0.74 13.26 -3.98
C GLY A 248 1.68 12.62 -2.97
N LYS A 249 2.97 12.93 -3.03
CA LYS A 249 3.97 12.42 -2.07
C LYS A 249 3.66 12.87 -0.63
N ALA A 250 3.29 14.13 -0.45
CA ALA A 250 2.91 14.66 0.86
C ALA A 250 1.64 14.00 1.40
N GLN A 251 0.64 13.77 0.55
CA GLN A 251 -0.59 13.09 0.92
C GLN A 251 -0.35 11.64 1.31
N ASP A 252 0.47 10.90 0.54
CA ASP A 252 0.82 9.51 0.86
C ASP A 252 1.59 9.42 2.19
N ALA A 253 2.51 10.35 2.44
CA ALA A 253 3.24 10.43 3.69
C ALA A 253 2.30 10.73 4.88
N LEU A 254 1.35 11.65 4.71
CA LEU A 254 0.33 11.95 5.71
C LEU A 254 -0.58 10.76 5.98
N ASN A 255 -1.06 10.09 4.94
CA ASN A 255 -1.91 8.90 5.07
C ASN A 255 -1.18 7.79 5.84
N LYS A 256 0.10 7.57 5.52
CA LYS A 256 0.95 6.61 6.25
C LYS A 256 1.12 7.00 7.71
N LEU A 257 1.41 8.27 7.98
CA LEU A 257 1.54 8.78 9.35
C LEU A 257 0.24 8.59 10.13
N ASN A 258 -0.92 8.94 9.55
CA ASN A 258 -2.22 8.80 10.18
C ASN A 258 -2.56 7.33 10.48
N ALA A 259 -2.18 6.40 9.59
CA ALA A 259 -2.38 4.97 9.81
C ALA A 259 -1.48 4.39 10.92
N GLU A 260 -0.24 4.88 11.06
CA GLU A 260 0.74 4.37 12.03
C GLU A 260 0.64 5.05 13.42
N LEU A 261 0.20 6.31 13.45
CA LEU A 261 0.23 7.16 14.66
C LEU A 261 -0.54 6.58 15.85
N PRO A 262 -1.78 6.06 15.70
CA PRO A 262 -2.52 5.50 16.83
C PRO A 262 -1.77 4.36 17.53
N GLU A 263 -1.22 3.44 16.74
CA GLU A 263 -0.48 2.29 17.29
C GLU A 263 0.85 2.71 17.94
N ARG A 264 1.53 3.71 17.38
CA ARG A 264 2.75 4.28 17.96
C ARG A 264 2.45 4.98 19.28
N LEU A 265 1.36 5.74 19.36
CA LEU A 265 0.93 6.40 20.59
C LEU A 265 0.49 5.39 21.66
N LYS A 266 -0.24 4.33 21.29
CA LYS A 266 -0.59 3.24 22.23
C LYS A 266 0.67 2.63 22.85
N LYS A 267 1.71 2.37 22.05
CA LYS A 267 2.99 1.87 22.57
C LYS A 267 3.70 2.86 23.50
N SER A 268 3.67 4.15 23.16
CA SER A 268 4.26 5.19 24.01
C SER A 268 3.51 5.32 25.35
N ILE A 269 2.18 5.27 25.33
CA ILE A 269 1.34 5.26 26.54
C ILE A 269 1.68 4.07 27.45
N LEU A 270 1.84 2.88 26.86
CA LEU A 270 2.22 1.69 27.63
C LEU A 270 3.64 1.82 28.21
N GLN A 271 4.56 2.47 27.49
CA GLN A 271 5.91 2.73 28.01
C GLN A 271 5.89 3.71 29.20
N GLU A 272 5.18 4.83 29.06
CA GLU A 272 4.97 5.78 30.17
C GLU A 272 4.30 5.12 31.39
N ALA A 273 3.38 4.17 31.13
CA ALA A 273 2.69 3.43 32.18
C ALA A 273 3.63 2.54 33.01
N ILE A 274 4.52 1.80 32.34
CA ILE A 274 5.45 0.88 33.04
C ILE A 274 6.65 1.60 33.67
N GLU A 275 6.93 2.83 33.25
CA GLU A 275 7.98 3.68 33.81
C GLU A 275 7.46 4.58 34.93
N GLY A 276 6.17 4.48 35.28
CA GLY A 276 5.55 5.24 36.38
C GLY A 276 5.33 6.73 36.06
N ARG A 277 5.28 7.11 34.78
CA ARG A 277 5.10 8.50 34.33
C ARG A 277 3.69 8.83 33.83
N LEU A 278 2.83 7.82 33.65
CA LEU A 278 1.51 8.01 33.05
C LEU A 278 0.51 8.69 33.98
N VAL A 279 0.62 8.46 35.29
CA VAL A 279 -0.26 9.00 36.32
C VAL A 279 0.55 9.63 37.45
N HIS A 280 -0.09 10.54 38.19
CA HIS A 280 0.57 11.15 39.35
C HIS A 280 0.79 10.12 40.47
N GLN A 281 2.00 10.16 41.08
CA GLN A 281 2.35 9.38 42.28
C GLN A 281 1.62 9.96 43.51
N ASP A 282 0.85 9.11 44.21
CA ASP A 282 0.18 9.49 45.45
C ASP A 282 1.01 9.03 46.67
N PRO A 283 1.55 9.93 47.47
CA PRO A 283 2.36 9.54 48.62
C PRO A 283 1.57 8.79 49.72
N ASN A 284 0.23 8.79 49.65
CA ASN A 284 -0.62 8.03 50.59
C ASN A 284 -0.86 6.58 50.11
N ASP A 285 -0.46 6.22 48.91
CA ASP A 285 -0.56 4.84 48.45
C ASP A 285 0.35 3.94 49.27
N GLU A 286 -0.13 2.73 49.59
CA GLU A 286 0.69 1.70 50.21
C GLU A 286 1.81 1.29 49.24
N PRO A 287 3.11 1.47 49.58
CA PRO A 287 4.19 1.23 48.65
C PRO A 287 4.26 -0.24 48.21
N ALA A 288 4.81 -0.47 47.00
CA ALA A 288 4.92 -1.81 46.41
C ALA A 288 5.73 -2.82 47.25
N SER A 289 6.67 -2.33 48.08
CA SER A 289 7.41 -3.18 49.03
C SER A 289 6.50 -3.86 50.06
N VAL A 290 5.45 -3.18 50.53
CA VAL A 290 4.43 -3.76 51.45
C VAL A 290 3.56 -4.77 50.66
N LEU A 291 3.16 -4.43 49.46
CA LEU A 291 2.41 -5.35 48.57
C LEU A 291 3.24 -6.63 48.29
N LEU A 292 4.54 -6.49 48.00
CA LEU A 292 5.44 -7.62 47.76
C LEU A 292 5.59 -8.50 49.02
N ALA A 293 5.68 -7.89 50.20
CA ALA A 293 5.70 -8.64 51.46
C ALA A 293 4.40 -9.47 51.64
N LYS A 294 3.22 -8.92 51.31
CA LYS A 294 1.96 -9.66 51.29
C LYS A 294 1.97 -10.84 50.31
N ILE A 295 2.48 -10.62 49.12
CA ILE A 295 2.61 -11.67 48.09
C ILE A 295 3.53 -12.80 48.60
N ARG A 296 4.70 -12.47 49.19
CA ARG A 296 5.63 -13.46 49.77
C ARG A 296 4.97 -14.29 50.84
N LYS A 297 4.25 -13.63 51.78
CA LYS A 297 3.50 -14.32 52.86
C LYS A 297 2.44 -15.28 52.30
N GLU A 298 1.71 -14.87 51.26
CA GLU A 298 0.71 -15.71 50.60
C GLU A 298 1.37 -16.91 49.93
N LYS A 299 2.50 -16.72 49.25
CA LYS A 299 3.29 -17.83 48.61
C LYS A 299 3.73 -18.85 49.68
N GLU A 300 4.22 -18.40 50.85
CA GLU A 300 4.58 -19.27 51.98
C GLU A 300 3.40 -20.11 52.45
N GLN A 301 2.20 -19.53 52.54
CA GLN A 301 0.98 -20.25 52.92
C GLN A 301 0.60 -21.31 51.85
N LEU A 302 0.73 -20.95 50.56
CA LEU A 302 0.46 -21.87 49.48
C LEU A 302 1.46 -23.04 49.47
N VAL A 303 2.73 -22.81 49.81
CA VAL A 303 3.71 -23.89 49.99
C VAL A 303 3.37 -24.79 51.15
N LYS A 304 2.98 -24.21 52.30
CA LYS A 304 2.53 -25.01 53.49
C LYS A 304 1.28 -25.81 53.16
N ALA A 305 0.40 -25.31 52.29
CA ALA A 305 -0.81 -26.00 51.84
C ALA A 305 -0.53 -27.02 50.70
N GLY A 306 0.72 -27.20 50.26
CA GLY A 306 1.11 -28.12 49.20
C GLY A 306 0.69 -27.66 47.78
N LYS A 307 0.26 -26.42 47.61
CA LYS A 307 -0.19 -25.88 46.34
C LYS A 307 0.97 -25.30 45.50
N LEU A 308 2.07 -24.89 46.16
CA LEU A 308 3.33 -24.43 45.51
C LEU A 308 4.50 -25.30 46.03
N LYS A 309 5.59 -25.30 45.30
CA LYS A 309 6.83 -25.97 45.66
C LYS A 309 7.74 -25.02 46.43
N LYS A 310 8.63 -25.53 47.33
CA LYS A 310 9.60 -24.72 48.04
C LYS A 310 10.47 -23.85 47.12
N LYS A 311 10.85 -24.35 45.97
CA LYS A 311 11.61 -23.62 44.97
C LYS A 311 10.89 -22.39 44.42
N ASP A 312 9.57 -22.31 44.49
CA ASP A 312 8.79 -21.16 44.06
C ASP A 312 8.86 -19.99 45.07
N LEU A 313 9.50 -20.18 46.22
CA LEU A 313 9.85 -19.12 47.19
C LEU A 313 11.25 -18.51 46.95
N GLU A 314 12.08 -19.19 46.14
CA GLU A 314 13.44 -18.70 45.88
C GLU A 314 13.34 -17.49 44.91
N GLU A 315 13.91 -16.36 45.37
CA GLU A 315 13.98 -15.13 44.56
C GLU A 315 15.43 -14.90 44.11
N THR A 316 15.62 -14.58 42.86
CA THR A 316 16.95 -14.21 42.35
C THR A 316 17.13 -12.70 42.46
N PRO A 317 18.16 -12.20 43.18
CA PRO A 317 18.44 -10.75 43.25
C PRO A 317 18.53 -10.11 41.88
N ILE A 318 18.10 -8.85 41.77
CA ILE A 318 18.19 -8.02 40.58
C ILE A 318 19.34 -7.06 40.77
N SER A 319 20.34 -7.10 39.88
CA SER A 319 21.45 -6.13 39.91
C SER A 319 21.08 -4.83 39.21
N GLU A 320 21.78 -3.75 39.53
CA GLU A 320 21.49 -2.42 38.95
C GLU A 320 21.63 -2.38 37.45
N ASP A 321 22.57 -3.14 36.86
CA ASP A 321 22.81 -3.23 35.45
C ASP A 321 21.76 -4.03 34.69
N GLU A 322 20.90 -4.79 35.40
CA GLU A 322 19.75 -5.48 34.78
C GLU A 322 18.52 -4.59 34.66
N LYS A 323 18.43 -3.49 35.42
CA LYS A 323 17.27 -2.59 35.42
C LYS A 323 17.26 -1.74 34.14
N PRO A 324 16.23 -1.83 33.32
CA PRO A 324 16.17 -1.13 32.03
C PRO A 324 15.97 0.40 32.18
N PHE A 325 15.44 0.85 33.31
CA PHE A 325 15.19 2.26 33.67
C PHE A 325 14.93 2.42 35.18
N ASP A 326 14.95 3.67 35.65
CA ASP A 326 14.64 3.98 37.04
C ASP A 326 13.13 3.94 37.27
N LEU A 327 12.71 3.41 38.42
CA LEU A 327 11.33 3.40 38.86
C LEU A 327 11.08 4.50 39.90
N PRO A 328 9.81 4.95 40.09
CA PRO A 328 9.42 5.76 41.24
C PRO A 328 9.78 5.06 42.57
N ASP A 329 10.09 5.83 43.64
CA ASP A 329 10.48 5.32 44.94
C ASP A 329 9.46 4.37 45.59
N SER A 330 8.19 4.51 45.24
CA SER A 330 7.09 3.66 45.72
C SER A 330 6.95 2.32 45.02
N TRP A 331 7.70 2.09 43.91
CA TRP A 331 7.63 0.88 43.09
C TRP A 331 8.77 -0.07 43.42
N GLU A 332 8.61 -1.35 42.99
CA GLU A 332 9.64 -2.38 43.12
C GLU A 332 9.88 -3.11 41.77
N TRP A 333 11.15 -3.40 41.47
CA TRP A 333 11.49 -4.35 40.43
C TRP A 333 11.37 -5.77 40.96
N VAL A 334 10.63 -6.64 40.26
CA VAL A 334 10.47 -8.04 40.58
C VAL A 334 10.73 -8.90 39.36
N ARG A 335 11.36 -10.07 39.51
CA ARG A 335 11.45 -11.00 38.40
C ARG A 335 10.08 -11.56 38.04
N HIS A 336 9.78 -11.59 36.75
CA HIS A 336 8.51 -12.12 36.25
C HIS A 336 8.20 -13.51 36.83
N ASN A 337 9.20 -14.43 36.81
CA ASN A 337 9.03 -15.80 37.25
C ASN A 337 8.88 -15.93 38.79
N ASP A 338 9.14 -14.89 39.57
CA ASP A 338 8.84 -14.87 40.99
C ASP A 338 7.36 -14.61 41.29
N LEU A 339 6.65 -13.99 40.36
CA LEU A 339 5.22 -13.68 40.47
C LEU A 339 4.35 -14.66 39.65
N PHE A 340 4.85 -15.11 38.50
CA PHE A 340 4.05 -15.82 37.55
C PHE A 340 4.72 -17.11 37.07
N ASN A 341 3.89 -18.08 36.73
CA ASN A 341 4.26 -19.24 35.97
C ASN A 341 3.55 -19.21 34.60
N ILE A 342 4.12 -19.80 33.57
CA ILE A 342 3.44 -19.99 32.30
C ILE A 342 3.22 -21.47 32.03
N SER A 343 1.97 -21.81 31.69
CA SER A 343 1.55 -23.17 31.38
C SER A 343 1.24 -23.28 29.90
N GLY A 344 2.06 -24.00 29.16
CA GLY A 344 1.83 -24.26 27.73
C GLY A 344 0.57 -25.06 27.49
N GLY A 345 -0.13 -24.78 26.38
CA GLY A 345 -1.32 -25.54 25.98
C GLY A 345 -1.00 -26.96 25.51
N SER A 346 -2.02 -27.69 25.15
CA SER A 346 -1.90 -29.08 24.65
C SER A 346 -2.35 -29.19 23.19
N GLN A 347 -1.81 -30.20 22.49
CA GLN A 347 -2.19 -30.49 21.12
C GLN A 347 -2.77 -31.90 21.04
N PRO A 348 -4.07 -32.10 21.22
CA PRO A 348 -4.72 -33.37 20.96
C PRO A 348 -4.58 -33.80 19.51
N PRO A 349 -4.63 -35.09 19.19
CA PRO A 349 -4.60 -35.57 17.81
C PRO A 349 -5.75 -34.99 17.00
N LYS A 350 -5.49 -34.61 15.74
CA LYS A 350 -6.54 -34.05 14.85
C LYS A 350 -7.73 -35.02 14.65
N SER A 351 -7.54 -36.31 14.85
CA SER A 351 -8.59 -37.33 14.74
C SER A 351 -9.73 -37.18 15.76
N VAL A 352 -9.49 -36.48 16.88
CA VAL A 352 -10.52 -36.20 17.89
C VAL A 352 -11.23 -34.86 17.71
N PHE A 353 -10.85 -34.09 16.69
CA PHE A 353 -11.44 -32.78 16.43
C PHE A 353 -12.85 -32.90 15.86
N SER A 354 -13.75 -32.03 16.32
CA SER A 354 -15.07 -31.80 15.74
C SER A 354 -15.20 -30.32 15.36
N LEU A 355 -15.84 -30.05 14.25
CA LEU A 355 -16.20 -28.65 13.85
C LEU A 355 -17.55 -28.22 14.44
N GLU A 356 -18.29 -29.18 15.01
CA GLU A 356 -19.58 -28.95 15.64
C GLU A 356 -19.46 -29.17 17.15
N GLU A 357 -20.19 -28.37 17.92
CA GLU A 357 -20.36 -28.59 19.36
C GLU A 357 -21.16 -29.84 19.62
N LYS A 358 -20.72 -30.66 20.60
CA LYS A 358 -21.33 -31.92 20.99
C LYS A 358 -21.30 -32.09 22.48
N ASP A 359 -22.26 -32.84 23.03
CA ASP A 359 -22.26 -33.21 24.43
C ASP A 359 -20.96 -33.92 24.81
N GLY A 360 -20.36 -33.54 25.92
CA GLY A 360 -19.07 -34.05 26.36
C GLY A 360 -17.84 -33.49 25.65
N TYR A 361 -18.01 -32.47 24.80
CA TYR A 361 -16.92 -31.76 24.13
C TYR A 361 -16.73 -30.37 24.72
N ILE A 362 -15.50 -29.84 24.63
CA ILE A 362 -15.12 -28.49 25.02
C ILE A 362 -14.45 -27.81 23.83
N ARG A 363 -14.64 -26.49 23.70
CA ARG A 363 -13.98 -25.68 22.69
C ARG A 363 -12.45 -25.71 22.83
N LEU A 364 -11.72 -25.99 21.75
CA LEU A 364 -10.26 -25.84 21.69
C LEU A 364 -9.88 -24.55 20.99
N TYR A 365 -9.46 -23.57 21.77
CA TYR A 365 -9.02 -22.29 21.27
C TYR A 365 -7.62 -22.36 20.67
N GLN A 366 -7.47 -21.70 19.53
CA GLN A 366 -6.22 -21.51 18.81
C GLN A 366 -6.00 -20.02 18.58
N ILE A 367 -4.78 -19.57 18.27
CA ILE A 367 -4.48 -18.13 18.08
C ILE A 367 -5.41 -17.49 17.05
N ARG A 368 -5.77 -18.21 15.98
CA ARG A 368 -6.69 -17.70 14.94
C ARG A 368 -8.10 -17.39 15.44
N ASP A 369 -8.52 -18.03 16.54
CA ASP A 369 -9.86 -17.81 17.11
C ASP A 369 -10.00 -16.46 17.82
N TYR A 370 -8.88 -15.77 18.06
CA TYR A 370 -8.80 -14.40 18.57
C TYR A 370 -8.60 -13.37 17.44
N GLY A 371 -8.78 -13.73 16.18
CA GLY A 371 -8.73 -12.87 15.01
C GLY A 371 -10.11 -12.66 14.38
N GLU A 372 -10.14 -11.99 13.23
CA GLU A 372 -11.38 -11.64 12.50
C GLU A 372 -12.17 -12.85 11.98
N ASN A 373 -11.49 -13.98 11.72
CA ASN A 373 -12.10 -15.16 11.10
C ASN A 373 -11.86 -16.40 11.98
N PRO A 374 -12.57 -16.54 13.12
CA PRO A 374 -12.43 -17.69 14.00
C PRO A 374 -12.95 -18.98 13.32
N VAL A 375 -12.26 -20.09 13.55
CA VAL A 375 -12.67 -21.42 13.07
C VAL A 375 -12.88 -22.33 14.26
N PRO A 376 -14.13 -22.49 14.74
CA PRO A 376 -14.45 -23.32 15.89
C PRO A 376 -13.96 -24.77 15.76
N VAL A 377 -13.25 -25.24 16.80
CA VAL A 377 -12.85 -26.63 16.94
C VAL A 377 -13.20 -27.09 18.35
N TYR A 378 -13.78 -28.28 18.48
CA TYR A 378 -14.18 -28.90 19.73
C TYR A 378 -13.44 -30.21 19.90
N ILE A 379 -13.12 -30.56 21.16
CA ILE A 379 -12.46 -31.81 21.53
C ILE A 379 -13.20 -32.49 22.70
N PRO A 380 -13.14 -33.80 22.87
CA PRO A 380 -13.67 -34.47 24.07
C PRO A 380 -13.07 -33.82 25.34
N ILE A 381 -13.86 -33.59 26.35
CA ILE A 381 -13.39 -33.04 27.65
C ILE A 381 -12.28 -33.94 28.23
N SER A 382 -12.35 -35.26 28.04
CA SER A 382 -11.31 -36.20 28.45
C SER A 382 -9.94 -35.99 27.77
N SER A 383 -9.91 -35.30 26.62
CA SER A 383 -8.69 -34.94 25.89
C SER A 383 -8.19 -33.53 26.24
N ALA A 384 -8.94 -32.78 27.02
CA ALA A 384 -8.62 -31.41 27.41
C ALA A 384 -7.74 -31.38 28.67
N SER A 385 -6.43 -31.47 28.52
CA SER A 385 -5.48 -31.43 29.65
C SER A 385 -5.14 -30.02 30.15
N LYS A 386 -5.45 -28.98 29.37
CA LYS A 386 -5.16 -27.57 29.69
C LYS A 386 -6.39 -26.74 29.41
N ILE A 387 -6.91 -26.11 30.46
CA ILE A 387 -8.19 -25.37 30.44
C ILE A 387 -7.98 -23.93 30.90
N THR A 388 -8.70 -23.02 30.28
CA THR A 388 -8.83 -21.59 30.67
C THR A 388 -10.21 -21.33 31.25
N GLN A 389 -10.27 -20.35 32.13
CA GLN A 389 -11.48 -19.66 32.51
C GLN A 389 -11.56 -18.34 31.71
N LYS A 390 -12.77 -17.81 31.56
CA LYS A 390 -12.96 -16.50 30.93
C LYS A 390 -12.14 -15.42 31.65
N GLY A 391 -11.38 -14.66 30.86
CA GLY A 391 -10.52 -13.60 31.35
C GLY A 391 -9.11 -14.04 31.75
N ASP A 392 -8.75 -15.34 31.73
CA ASP A 392 -7.34 -15.72 31.91
C ASP A 392 -6.47 -15.08 30.82
N ILE A 393 -5.21 -14.76 31.13
CA ILE A 393 -4.27 -14.20 30.14
C ILE A 393 -3.58 -15.31 29.39
N LEU A 394 -3.67 -15.28 28.04
CA LEU A 394 -2.98 -16.15 27.11
C LEU A 394 -1.93 -15.38 26.31
N LEU A 395 -0.73 -15.96 26.21
CA LEU A 395 0.40 -15.45 25.45
C LEU A 395 0.62 -16.35 24.20
N ALA A 396 0.69 -15.76 23.02
CA ALA A 396 1.04 -16.48 21.80
C ALA A 396 2.56 -16.76 21.77
N ARG A 397 2.94 -18.05 21.62
CA ARG A 397 4.32 -18.53 21.78
C ARG A 397 5.09 -18.71 20.49
N TYR A 398 4.43 -18.87 19.34
CA TYR A 398 5.06 -19.30 18.09
C TYR A 398 4.58 -18.52 16.87
N GLY A 399 5.45 -18.47 15.84
CA GLY A 399 5.11 -17.99 14.50
C GLY A 399 4.85 -16.49 14.40
N GLY A 400 4.13 -16.07 13.37
CA GLY A 400 3.83 -14.67 13.09
C GLY A 400 2.96 -13.94 14.15
N SER A 401 2.42 -14.70 15.10
CA SER A 401 1.64 -14.15 16.23
C SER A 401 2.43 -14.08 17.53
N LEU A 402 3.72 -14.41 17.52
CA LEU A 402 4.59 -14.38 18.69
C LEU A 402 4.46 -13.05 19.43
N GLY A 403 4.27 -13.11 20.75
CA GLY A 403 4.10 -11.96 21.62
C GLY A 403 2.67 -11.38 21.67
N LYS A 404 1.72 -11.83 20.86
CA LYS A 404 0.31 -11.41 21.02
C LYS A 404 -0.24 -11.90 22.37
N VAL A 405 -1.11 -11.07 22.94
CA VAL A 405 -1.72 -11.29 24.26
C VAL A 405 -3.23 -11.27 24.11
N PHE A 406 -3.92 -12.21 24.74
CA PHE A 406 -5.37 -12.34 24.66
C PHE A 406 -5.96 -12.56 26.07
N PHE A 407 -7.18 -12.06 26.28
CA PHE A 407 -8.03 -12.58 27.34
C PHE A 407 -8.68 -13.88 26.83
N ALA A 408 -8.55 -14.92 27.61
CA ALA A 408 -9.11 -16.23 27.27
C ALA A 408 -10.63 -16.25 27.43
N GLU A 409 -11.27 -17.09 26.63
CA GLU A 409 -12.60 -17.60 26.87
C GLU A 409 -12.51 -18.94 27.63
N GLU A 410 -13.63 -19.41 28.17
CA GLU A 410 -13.70 -20.71 28.82
C GLU A 410 -13.53 -21.83 27.80
N GLY A 411 -12.52 -22.68 27.99
CA GLY A 411 -12.23 -23.79 27.08
C GLY A 411 -10.83 -24.34 27.21
N ALA A 412 -10.48 -25.28 26.34
CA ALA A 412 -9.11 -25.76 26.17
C ALA A 412 -8.32 -24.80 25.27
N TYR A 413 -6.98 -24.79 25.39
CA TYR A 413 -6.12 -24.01 24.52
C TYR A 413 -4.96 -24.85 23.98
N ASN A 414 -4.56 -24.54 22.74
CA ASN A 414 -3.56 -25.33 22.01
C ASN A 414 -2.12 -24.98 22.39
N VAL A 415 -1.18 -25.81 21.96
CA VAL A 415 0.26 -25.71 22.24
C VAL A 415 0.90 -24.38 21.78
N ALA A 416 0.28 -23.67 20.83
CA ALA A 416 0.79 -22.38 20.35
C ALA A 416 0.56 -21.23 21.35
N MET A 417 -0.16 -21.48 22.43
CA MET A 417 -0.43 -20.51 23.49
C MET A 417 0.06 -21.00 24.84
N ALA A 418 0.32 -20.06 25.74
CA ALA A 418 0.62 -20.32 27.14
C ALA A 418 -0.26 -19.46 28.03
N LYS A 419 -0.83 -20.07 29.08
CA LYS A 419 -1.59 -19.38 30.11
C LYS A 419 -0.67 -18.83 31.18
N VAL A 420 -0.93 -17.60 31.60
CA VAL A 420 -0.27 -16.97 32.77
C VAL A 420 -0.97 -17.45 34.04
N GLU A 421 -0.20 -18.02 34.95
CA GLU A 421 -0.68 -18.52 36.23
C GLU A 421 -0.05 -17.71 37.36
N TYR A 422 -0.85 -17.17 38.29
CA TYR A 422 -0.37 -16.46 39.45
C TYR A 422 0.18 -17.43 40.50
N LEU A 423 1.35 -17.12 41.06
CA LEU A 423 1.94 -17.85 42.19
C LEU A 423 1.43 -17.38 43.55
N PHE A 424 0.39 -16.55 43.55
CA PHE A 424 -0.23 -15.93 44.75
C PHE A 424 -1.71 -15.64 44.46
N ASN A 425 -2.43 -15.10 45.44
CA ASN A 425 -3.82 -14.70 45.24
C ASN A 425 -3.91 -13.53 44.25
N LYS A 426 -4.55 -13.77 43.09
CA LYS A 426 -4.68 -12.79 42.00
C LYS A 426 -5.28 -11.42 42.41
N GLN A 427 -5.99 -11.34 43.57
CA GLN A 427 -6.53 -10.09 44.08
C GLN A 427 -5.45 -9.09 44.56
N LEU A 428 -4.21 -9.55 44.79
CA LEU A 428 -3.07 -8.72 45.16
C LEU A 428 -2.41 -8.01 43.97
N LEU A 429 -2.91 -8.20 42.76
CA LEU A 429 -2.43 -7.52 41.53
C LEU A 429 -3.63 -7.16 40.67
N ASN A 430 -3.57 -5.97 40.02
CA ASN A 430 -4.56 -5.63 39.00
C ASN A 430 -4.34 -6.45 37.76
N HIS A 431 -5.34 -7.18 37.33
CA HIS A 431 -5.27 -8.14 36.24
C HIS A 431 -5.05 -7.45 34.87
N ASP A 432 -5.69 -6.31 34.65
CA ASP A 432 -5.58 -5.52 33.43
C ASP A 432 -4.23 -4.82 33.32
N TYR A 433 -3.63 -4.43 34.48
CA TYR A 433 -2.24 -3.93 34.50
C TYR A 433 -1.27 -5.00 33.99
N LEU A 434 -1.41 -6.26 34.44
CA LEU A 434 -0.61 -7.37 33.93
C LEU A 434 -0.84 -7.61 32.43
N PHE A 435 -2.08 -7.49 31.96
CA PHE A 435 -2.40 -7.63 30.54
C PHE A 435 -1.69 -6.53 29.71
N PHE A 436 -1.71 -5.28 30.15
CA PHE A 436 -1.02 -4.18 29.48
C PHE A 436 0.50 -4.30 29.57
N TYR A 437 1.03 -4.83 30.68
CA TYR A 437 2.45 -5.14 30.79
C TYR A 437 2.93 -6.08 29.68
N TYR A 438 2.20 -7.14 29.36
CA TYR A 438 2.56 -8.03 28.25
C TYR A 438 2.44 -7.37 26.87
N LYS A 439 1.82 -6.22 26.77
CA LYS A 439 1.79 -5.41 25.53
C LYS A 439 2.91 -4.38 25.46
N CYS A 440 3.63 -4.12 26.54
CA CYS A 440 4.72 -3.14 26.58
C CYS A 440 6.01 -3.67 25.94
N ASN A 441 6.96 -2.77 25.66
CA ASN A 441 8.20 -3.10 25.00
C ASN A 441 9.07 -4.10 25.79
N LEU A 442 9.09 -4.04 27.13
CA LEU A 442 9.87 -4.97 27.94
C LEU A 442 9.61 -6.45 27.59
N TYR A 443 8.36 -6.82 27.54
CA TYR A 443 7.98 -8.18 27.14
C TYR A 443 8.13 -8.41 25.63
N GLN A 444 7.65 -7.46 24.81
CA GLN A 444 7.62 -7.61 23.35
C GLN A 444 9.02 -7.74 22.76
N ASP A 445 9.99 -6.97 23.22
CA ASP A 445 11.36 -6.98 22.73
C ASP A 445 12.11 -8.24 23.18
N LEU A 446 11.87 -8.70 24.42
CA LEU A 446 12.43 -9.96 24.91
C LEU A 446 12.00 -11.14 24.04
N VAL A 447 10.69 -11.31 23.80
CA VAL A 447 10.18 -12.47 23.05
C VAL A 447 10.54 -12.40 21.56
N ARG A 448 10.69 -11.20 20.99
CA ARG A 448 11.16 -11.02 19.62
C ARG A 448 12.66 -11.20 19.48
N GLY A 449 13.45 -10.76 20.47
CA GLY A 449 14.90 -10.93 20.51
C GLY A 449 15.33 -12.41 20.58
N ASN A 450 14.53 -13.24 21.24
CA ASN A 450 14.73 -14.67 21.32
C ASN A 450 14.34 -15.44 20.02
N ASN A 451 13.75 -14.77 19.06
CA ASN A 451 13.28 -15.37 17.80
C ASN A 451 14.42 -15.52 16.76
N ARG A 452 15.50 -16.25 17.10
CA ARG A 452 16.67 -16.46 16.23
C ARG A 452 16.56 -17.63 15.25
N SER A 453 15.42 -18.32 15.19
CA SER A 453 15.18 -19.45 14.27
C SER A 453 13.84 -19.35 13.56
N ALA A 454 13.73 -19.99 12.38
CA ALA A 454 12.48 -20.05 11.60
C ALA A 454 11.27 -20.71 12.32
N GLN A 455 11.51 -21.36 13.47
CA GLN A 455 10.51 -21.93 14.37
C GLN A 455 10.57 -21.29 15.76
N GLY A 456 11.06 -20.05 15.85
CA GLY A 456 11.24 -19.33 17.09
C GLY A 456 9.97 -19.25 17.93
N GLY A 457 10.11 -19.45 19.20
CA GLY A 457 9.10 -19.33 20.25
C GLY A 457 9.78 -19.11 21.58
N PHE A 458 9.01 -18.89 22.64
CA PHE A 458 9.55 -18.77 24.00
C PHE A 458 8.98 -19.83 24.94
N ASN A 459 9.72 -20.13 25.99
CA ASN A 459 9.32 -21.00 27.09
C ASN A 459 9.43 -20.24 28.42
N LYS A 460 9.23 -20.94 29.52
CA LYS A 460 9.32 -20.35 30.88
C LYS A 460 10.72 -19.82 31.20
N GLU A 461 11.75 -20.52 30.77
CA GLU A 461 13.15 -20.18 31.05
C GLU A 461 13.53 -18.88 30.31
N ASP A 462 13.00 -18.69 29.09
CA ASP A 462 13.23 -17.46 28.31
C ASP A 462 12.67 -16.19 29.00
N LEU A 463 11.63 -16.35 29.83
CA LEU A 463 11.10 -15.26 30.62
C LEU A 463 11.82 -15.09 32.00
N GLY A 464 12.87 -15.86 32.26
CA GLY A 464 13.62 -15.79 33.52
C GLY A 464 14.31 -14.45 33.77
N SER A 465 14.75 -13.81 32.69
CA SER A 465 15.40 -12.48 32.76
C SER A 465 14.41 -11.32 32.71
N LEU A 466 13.11 -11.57 32.45
CA LEU A 466 12.11 -10.53 32.34
C LEU A 466 11.82 -9.91 33.70
N LEU A 467 11.96 -8.58 33.77
CA LEU A 467 11.64 -7.81 34.97
C LEU A 467 10.24 -7.21 34.88
N PHE A 468 9.55 -7.26 36.01
CA PHE A 468 8.19 -6.72 36.15
C PHE A 468 8.23 -5.50 37.10
N PRO A 469 7.86 -4.30 36.61
CA PRO A 469 7.72 -3.12 37.46
C PRO A 469 6.41 -3.25 38.25
N LEU A 470 6.52 -3.34 39.53
CA LEU A 470 5.39 -3.50 40.45
C LEU A 470 5.03 -2.18 41.09
N PRO A 471 3.93 -1.49 40.68
CA PRO A 471 3.39 -0.31 41.36
C PRO A 471 2.62 -0.65 42.64
N PRO A 472 2.34 0.34 43.49
CA PRO A 472 1.27 0.25 44.47
C PRO A 472 -0.06 -0.19 43.88
N LEU A 473 -0.82 -1.06 44.55
CA LEU A 473 -2.06 -1.62 43.97
C LEU A 473 -3.10 -0.57 43.59
N ALA A 474 -3.20 0.55 44.37
CA ALA A 474 -4.08 1.65 44.04
C ALA A 474 -3.62 2.37 42.73
N GLU A 475 -2.32 2.52 42.56
CA GLU A 475 -1.75 3.13 41.37
C GLU A 475 -1.94 2.24 40.12
N GLN A 476 -1.80 0.90 40.21
CA GLN A 476 -2.11 -0.02 39.13
C GLN A 476 -3.52 0.23 38.56
N LYS A 477 -4.52 0.49 39.42
CA LYS A 477 -5.89 0.81 39.00
C LYS A 477 -5.98 2.13 38.25
N ARG A 478 -5.26 3.18 38.74
CA ARG A 478 -5.22 4.49 38.07
C ARG A 478 -4.53 4.41 36.72
N ILE A 479 -3.44 3.65 36.62
CA ILE A 479 -2.73 3.39 35.36
C ILE A 479 -3.66 2.73 34.33
N VAL A 480 -4.34 1.66 34.73
CA VAL A 480 -5.29 0.96 33.86
C VAL A 480 -6.39 1.88 33.35
N ALA A 481 -7.06 2.60 34.27
CA ALA A 481 -8.12 3.53 33.90
C ALA A 481 -7.62 4.63 32.92
N LYS A 482 -6.38 5.10 33.09
CA LYS A 482 -5.79 6.10 32.22
C LYS A 482 -5.40 5.54 30.85
N ILE A 483 -4.90 4.31 30.79
CA ILE A 483 -4.63 3.62 29.52
C ILE A 483 -5.93 3.44 28.73
N GLU A 484 -7.00 2.96 29.37
CA GLU A 484 -8.29 2.75 28.73
C GLU A 484 -8.90 4.04 28.21
N GLU A 485 -8.86 5.13 29.01
CA GLU A 485 -9.29 6.46 28.58
C GLU A 485 -8.55 6.92 27.32
N LEU A 486 -7.20 6.84 27.36
CA LEU A 486 -6.38 7.31 26.23
C LEU A 486 -6.53 6.43 25.00
N PHE A 487 -6.68 5.12 25.15
CA PHE A 487 -6.90 4.21 24.03
C PHE A 487 -8.26 4.47 23.36
N ALA A 488 -9.30 4.71 24.14
CA ALA A 488 -10.63 5.08 23.61
C ALA A 488 -10.58 6.38 22.78
N VAL A 489 -9.82 7.39 23.26
CA VAL A 489 -9.60 8.64 22.50
C VAL A 489 -8.86 8.36 21.18
N LEU A 490 -7.81 7.54 21.21
CA LEU A 490 -7.06 7.19 20.00
C LEU A 490 -7.90 6.40 18.99
N ASP A 491 -8.74 5.49 19.45
CA ASP A 491 -9.65 4.73 18.59
C ASP A 491 -10.69 5.65 17.93
N SER A 492 -11.25 6.61 18.69
CA SER A 492 -12.16 7.63 18.13
C SER A 492 -11.48 8.55 17.09
N ILE A 493 -10.22 8.93 17.34
CA ILE A 493 -9.43 9.70 16.38
C ILE A 493 -9.21 8.88 15.10
N LYS A 494 -8.87 7.61 15.22
CA LYS A 494 -8.66 6.71 14.09
C LYS A 494 -9.92 6.60 13.23
N GLU A 495 -11.08 6.35 13.85
CA GLU A 495 -12.37 6.31 13.16
C GLU A 495 -12.68 7.62 12.42
N SER A 496 -12.37 8.77 13.04
CA SER A 496 -12.58 10.08 12.42
C SER A 496 -11.65 10.35 11.23
N LEU A 497 -10.46 9.76 11.20
CA LEU A 497 -9.50 9.89 10.09
C LEU A 497 -9.83 8.94 8.92
N GLU A 498 -10.55 7.85 9.18
CA GLU A 498 -10.98 6.87 8.16
C GLU A 498 -12.33 7.25 7.51
N ALA A 499 -13.14 8.13 8.14
CA ALA A 499 -14.42 8.65 7.65
C ALA A 499 -14.23 9.78 6.62
#